data_589d2be0533fc61cc2b12f07a9827e8e
#
_entry.id   589d2be0533fc61cc2b12f07a9827e8e
#
_cell.length_a   1.000
_cell.length_b   1.000
_cell.length_c   1.000
_cell.angle_alpha   90.00
_cell.angle_beta   90.00
_cell.angle_gamma   90.00
#
_symmetry.space_group_name_H-M   'P 1'
#
loop_
_entity.id
_entity.type
_entity.pdbx_description
1 polymer ?
#
loop_
_entity_poly.entity_id
_entity_poly.type
_entity_poly.pdbx_seq_one_letter_code
_entity_poly.pdbx_strand_id
1 'polypeptide(L)'
;MEGFAELYRSSAADVYAYVATVLGDRAAAEDVVALAFERAWRKRRSFDARRGSPRAWLFGIARNAALDELRARRRRAEVPAVEPVVEAPDDDAEALVRRATVRAALAALEPRERELVALKFHGGLSNGELARVLGTSESNVGTRLHRAVTKLREACHVEA
;
A
#
# COMPACT_ATOMS: atom_id res chain seq x y z
N MET A 1 -9.28 22.00 0.23
CA MET A 1 -8.08 21.55 -0.54
C MET A 1 -8.28 21.92 -1.99
N GLU A 2 -7.50 22.85 -2.45
CA GLU A 2 -7.39 23.13 -3.88
C GLU A 2 -6.56 21.99 -4.51
N GLY A 3 -6.94 21.54 -5.72
CA GLY A 3 -6.19 20.51 -6.43
C GLY A 3 -6.51 19.05 -6.08
N PHE A 4 -7.72 18.76 -5.54
CA PHE A 4 -8.11 17.36 -5.30
C PHE A 4 -8.10 16.51 -6.58
N ALA A 5 -8.51 17.07 -7.71
CA ALA A 5 -8.46 16.38 -9.00
C ALA A 5 -7.02 16.03 -9.42
N GLU A 6 -6.05 16.91 -9.11
CA GLU A 6 -4.63 16.63 -9.35
C GLU A 6 -4.10 15.55 -8.40
N LEU A 7 -4.47 15.62 -7.14
CA LEU A 7 -4.13 14.58 -6.16
C LEU A 7 -4.67 13.21 -6.60
N TYR A 8 -5.89 13.16 -7.09
CA TYR A 8 -6.50 11.95 -7.65
C TYR A 8 -5.67 11.41 -8.83
N ARG A 9 -5.43 12.24 -9.83
CA ARG A 9 -4.70 11.83 -11.05
C ARG A 9 -3.28 11.36 -10.76
N SER A 10 -2.57 12.04 -9.87
CA SER A 10 -1.18 11.71 -9.53
C SER A 10 -1.03 10.55 -8.56
N SER A 11 -2.10 10.14 -7.86
CA SER A 11 -2.01 9.17 -6.77
C SER A 11 -2.84 7.90 -7.00
N ALA A 12 -3.80 7.91 -7.92
CA ALA A 12 -4.76 6.80 -8.06
C ALA A 12 -4.09 5.45 -8.31
N ALA A 13 -3.12 5.39 -9.22
CA ALA A 13 -2.40 4.16 -9.54
C ALA A 13 -1.59 3.65 -8.35
N ASP A 14 -0.95 4.55 -7.61
CA ASP A 14 -0.12 4.20 -6.45
C ASP A 14 -0.98 3.78 -5.24
N VAL A 15 -2.10 4.43 -5.03
CA VAL A 15 -3.08 4.02 -3.99
C VAL A 15 -3.62 2.62 -4.31
N TYR A 16 -3.95 2.35 -5.56
CA TYR A 16 -4.39 1.04 -6.00
C TYR A 16 -3.31 -0.03 -5.76
N ALA A 17 -2.07 0.22 -6.18
CA ALA A 17 -0.95 -0.70 -5.98
C ALA A 17 -0.71 -1.01 -4.50
N TYR A 18 -0.78 0.01 -3.64
CA TYR A 18 -0.68 -0.15 -2.20
C TYR A 18 -1.80 -1.03 -1.63
N VAL A 19 -3.04 -0.70 -1.94
CA VAL A 19 -4.21 -1.44 -1.42
C VAL A 19 -4.22 -2.88 -1.93
N ALA A 20 -3.91 -3.10 -3.21
CA ALA A 20 -3.82 -4.45 -3.79
C ALA A 20 -2.72 -5.29 -3.12
N THR A 21 -1.59 -4.69 -2.79
CA THR A 21 -0.51 -5.37 -2.06
C THR A 21 -0.95 -5.77 -0.64
N VAL A 22 -1.64 -4.89 0.06
CA VAL A 22 -2.13 -5.15 1.43
C VAL A 22 -3.23 -6.20 1.46
N LEU A 23 -4.19 -6.13 0.53
CA LEU A 23 -5.33 -7.04 0.50
C LEU A 23 -5.06 -8.37 -0.22
N GLY A 24 -4.11 -8.39 -1.16
CA GLY A 24 -3.84 -9.55 -2.01
C GLY A 24 -5.00 -9.94 -2.94
N ASP A 25 -5.88 -8.99 -3.26
CA ASP A 25 -7.11 -9.21 -4.02
C ASP A 25 -7.43 -7.95 -4.84
N ARG A 26 -7.44 -8.08 -6.17
CA ARG A 26 -7.67 -6.95 -7.08
C ARG A 26 -9.09 -6.41 -7.02
N ALA A 27 -10.08 -7.27 -7.00
CA ALA A 27 -11.48 -6.87 -7.00
C ALA A 27 -11.82 -6.10 -5.71
N ALA A 28 -11.40 -6.61 -4.57
CA ALA A 28 -11.54 -5.93 -3.30
C ALA A 28 -10.74 -4.62 -3.26
N ALA A 29 -9.55 -4.58 -3.87
CA ALA A 29 -8.74 -3.37 -3.95
C ALA A 29 -9.45 -2.25 -4.73
N GLU A 30 -10.10 -2.55 -5.84
CA GLU A 30 -10.88 -1.57 -6.61
C GLU A 30 -11.98 -0.91 -5.74
N ASP A 31 -12.73 -1.72 -5.01
CA ASP A 31 -13.80 -1.23 -4.12
C ASP A 31 -13.24 -0.39 -2.97
N VAL A 32 -12.16 -0.83 -2.35
CA VAL A 32 -11.50 -0.11 -1.24
C VAL A 32 -10.88 1.20 -1.72
N VAL A 33 -10.28 1.23 -2.89
CA VAL A 33 -9.74 2.47 -3.49
C VAL A 33 -10.84 3.47 -3.77
N ALA A 34 -11.95 3.03 -4.36
CA ALA A 34 -13.12 3.89 -4.59
C ALA A 34 -13.64 4.48 -3.27
N LEU A 35 -13.76 3.67 -2.24
CA LEU A 35 -14.16 4.11 -0.90
C LEU A 35 -13.15 5.09 -0.29
N ALA A 36 -11.85 4.85 -0.45
CA ALA A 36 -10.82 5.74 0.06
C ALA A 36 -10.90 7.13 -0.58
N PHE A 37 -11.06 7.21 -1.90
CA PHE A 37 -11.22 8.49 -2.60
C PHE A 37 -12.55 9.20 -2.26
N GLU A 38 -13.63 8.45 -2.08
CA GLU A 38 -14.89 9.01 -1.59
C GLU A 38 -14.73 9.64 -0.20
N ARG A 39 -14.10 8.92 0.73
CA ARG A 39 -13.80 9.43 2.07
C ARG A 39 -12.90 10.66 2.03
N ALA A 40 -11.87 10.64 1.19
CA ALA A 40 -10.97 11.76 0.99
C ALA A 40 -11.71 12.99 0.44
N TRP A 41 -12.57 12.80 -0.54
CA TRP A 41 -13.40 13.87 -1.07
C TRP A 41 -14.31 14.49 -0.01
N ARG A 42 -14.99 13.69 0.77
CA ARG A 42 -15.86 14.17 1.86
C ARG A 42 -15.07 14.94 2.92
N LYS A 43 -13.86 14.49 3.22
CA LYS A 43 -12.97 15.08 4.24
C LYS A 43 -12.03 16.16 3.70
N ARG A 44 -12.08 16.52 2.43
CA ARG A 44 -11.11 17.43 1.80
C ARG A 44 -10.99 18.80 2.47
N ARG A 45 -12.07 19.27 3.10
CA ARG A 45 -12.05 20.54 3.85
C ARG A 45 -11.35 20.45 5.20
N SER A 46 -11.18 19.26 5.75
CA SER A 46 -10.49 19.02 7.02
C SER A 46 -9.00 18.78 6.84
N PHE A 47 -8.51 18.79 5.60
CA PHE A 47 -7.09 18.68 5.34
C PHE A 47 -6.32 19.87 5.90
N ASP A 48 -5.27 19.62 6.66
CA ASP A 48 -4.39 20.63 7.24
C ASP A 48 -2.96 20.41 6.75
N ALA A 49 -2.48 21.31 5.89
CA ALA A 49 -1.12 21.24 5.32
C ALA A 49 0.00 21.30 6.37
N ARG A 50 -0.29 21.81 7.57
CA ARG A 50 0.68 21.84 8.68
C ARG A 50 0.94 20.44 9.26
N ARG A 51 0.03 19.50 9.04
CA ARG A 51 0.10 18.14 9.57
C ARG A 51 0.72 17.13 8.60
N GLY A 52 0.98 17.51 7.37
CA GLY A 52 1.60 16.65 6.37
C GLY A 52 1.19 17.00 4.94
N SER A 53 1.76 16.27 3.99
CA SER A 53 1.43 16.42 2.57
C SER A 53 0.02 15.90 2.26
N PRO A 54 -0.61 16.38 1.17
CA PRO A 54 -1.88 15.83 0.68
C PRO A 54 -1.77 14.33 0.40
N ARG A 55 -0.64 13.89 -0.15
CA ARG A 55 -0.38 12.50 -0.46
C ARG A 55 -0.33 11.62 0.80
N ALA A 56 0.40 12.03 1.84
CA ALA A 56 0.45 11.30 3.11
C ALA A 56 -0.94 11.22 3.77
N TRP A 57 -1.69 12.30 3.73
CA TRP A 57 -3.06 12.34 4.23
C TRP A 57 -3.98 11.36 3.48
N LEU A 58 -3.89 11.32 2.14
CA LEU A 58 -4.66 10.39 1.30
C LEU A 58 -4.28 8.93 1.61
N PHE A 59 -2.99 8.60 1.71
CA PHE A 59 -2.55 7.25 2.06
C PHE A 59 -2.98 6.84 3.46
N GLY A 60 -3.08 7.76 4.41
CA GLY A 60 -3.67 7.51 5.72
C GLY A 60 -5.14 7.08 5.63
N ILE A 61 -5.91 7.75 4.78
CA ILE A 61 -7.32 7.39 4.52
C ILE A 61 -7.41 6.02 3.82
N ALA A 62 -6.60 5.78 2.81
CA ALA A 62 -6.56 4.51 2.09
C ALA A 62 -6.16 3.35 3.02
N ARG A 63 -5.19 3.57 3.91
CA ARG A 63 -4.79 2.60 4.92
C ARG A 63 -5.96 2.23 5.83
N ASN A 64 -6.67 3.21 6.35
CA ASN A 64 -7.82 2.96 7.22
C ASN A 64 -8.91 2.17 6.50
N ALA A 65 -9.19 2.49 5.23
CA ALA A 65 -10.15 1.75 4.42
C ALA A 65 -9.71 0.29 4.19
N ALA A 66 -8.43 0.06 3.89
CA ALA A 66 -7.88 -1.29 3.72
C ALA A 66 -7.92 -2.10 5.02
N LEU A 67 -7.59 -1.50 6.16
CA LEU A 67 -7.68 -2.15 7.47
C LEU A 67 -9.13 -2.50 7.84
N ASP A 68 -10.08 -1.63 7.54
CA ASP A 68 -11.50 -1.91 7.74
C ASP A 68 -11.94 -3.14 6.94
N GLU A 69 -11.49 -3.27 5.69
CA GLU A 69 -11.75 -4.45 4.85
C GLU A 69 -11.11 -5.72 5.41
N LEU A 70 -9.88 -5.66 5.88
CA LEU A 70 -9.21 -6.80 6.52
C LEU A 70 -9.95 -7.25 7.78
N ARG A 71 -10.44 -6.33 8.60
CA ARG A 71 -11.26 -6.64 9.77
C ARG A 71 -12.60 -7.26 9.38
N ALA A 72 -13.24 -6.74 8.33
CA ALA A 72 -14.49 -7.29 7.81
C ALA A 72 -14.31 -8.73 7.30
N ARG A 73 -13.22 -9.02 6.60
CA ARG A 73 -12.87 -10.39 6.16
C ARG A 73 -12.68 -11.34 7.33
N ARG A 74 -11.98 -10.92 8.38
CA ARG A 74 -11.81 -11.74 9.59
C ARG A 74 -13.14 -12.09 10.25
N ARG A 75 -14.08 -11.12 10.31
CA ARG A 75 -15.42 -11.35 10.87
C ARG A 75 -16.24 -12.34 10.03
N ARG A 76 -16.09 -12.32 8.71
CA ARG A 76 -16.76 -13.25 7.79
C ARG A 76 -16.09 -14.62 7.74
N ALA A 77 -14.96 -14.82 8.42
CA ALA A 77 -14.12 -16.03 8.36
C ALA A 77 -13.74 -16.43 6.91
N GLU A 78 -13.59 -15.43 6.04
CA GLU A 78 -13.13 -15.65 4.68
C GLU A 78 -11.65 -16.00 4.67
N VAL A 79 -11.32 -17.14 4.06
CA VAL A 79 -9.94 -17.48 3.76
C VAL A 79 -9.48 -16.50 2.68
N PRO A 80 -8.34 -15.80 2.85
CA PRO A 80 -7.82 -14.95 1.80
C PRO A 80 -7.60 -15.79 0.54
N ALA A 81 -8.41 -15.58 -0.48
CA ALA A 81 -8.09 -16.05 -1.80
C ALA A 81 -6.90 -15.23 -2.28
N VAL A 82 -5.72 -15.81 -2.25
CA VAL A 82 -4.55 -15.20 -2.92
C VAL A 82 -4.79 -15.41 -4.41
N GLU A 83 -5.62 -14.55 -4.99
CA GLU A 83 -5.69 -14.49 -6.44
C GLU A 83 -4.38 -13.88 -6.94
N PRO A 84 -3.70 -14.55 -7.88
CA PRO A 84 -2.56 -13.93 -8.52
C PRO A 84 -3.04 -12.63 -9.19
N VAL A 85 -2.42 -11.52 -8.83
CA VAL A 85 -2.64 -10.25 -9.52
C VAL A 85 -2.17 -10.45 -10.96
N VAL A 86 -3.10 -10.71 -11.86
CA VAL A 86 -2.81 -10.77 -13.29
C VAL A 86 -2.57 -9.33 -13.73
N GLU A 87 -1.30 -8.97 -13.83
CA GLU A 87 -0.92 -7.70 -14.42
C GLU A 87 -1.23 -7.69 -15.92
N ALA A 88 -1.43 -6.48 -16.45
CA ALA A 88 -1.58 -6.30 -17.89
C ALA A 88 -0.43 -7.01 -18.64
N PRO A 89 -0.70 -7.61 -19.81
CA PRO A 89 0.32 -8.30 -20.57
C PRO A 89 1.46 -7.34 -20.89
N ASP A 90 2.60 -7.61 -20.29
CA ASP A 90 3.87 -7.00 -20.67
C ASP A 90 4.55 -8.03 -21.56
N ASP A 91 4.92 -7.65 -22.77
CA ASP A 91 5.53 -8.57 -23.76
C ASP A 91 6.94 -9.02 -23.34
N ASP A 92 7.48 -8.54 -22.23
CA ASP A 92 8.79 -8.89 -21.71
C ASP A 92 8.71 -10.01 -20.66
N ALA A 93 9.10 -11.23 -21.06
CA ALA A 93 9.12 -12.40 -20.18
C ALA A 93 10.02 -12.22 -18.95
N GLU A 94 11.14 -11.50 -19.06
CA GLU A 94 12.03 -11.23 -17.93
C GLU A 94 11.38 -10.28 -16.92
N ALA A 95 10.65 -9.27 -17.38
CA ALA A 95 9.89 -8.38 -16.51
C ALA A 95 8.80 -9.12 -15.75
N LEU A 96 8.10 -10.04 -16.38
CA LEU A 96 7.09 -10.90 -15.74
C LEU A 96 7.70 -11.76 -14.64
N VAL A 97 8.86 -12.38 -14.90
CA VAL A 97 9.56 -13.20 -13.90
C VAL A 97 10.01 -12.33 -12.72
N ARG A 98 10.61 -11.16 -12.97
CA ARG A 98 11.02 -10.24 -11.90
C ARG A 98 9.83 -9.80 -11.03
N ARG A 99 8.70 -9.48 -11.63
CA ARG A 99 7.48 -9.10 -10.92
C ARG A 99 6.91 -10.24 -10.08
N ALA A 100 6.91 -11.46 -10.63
CA ALA A 100 6.48 -12.65 -9.91
C ALA A 100 7.38 -12.93 -8.70
N THR A 101 8.69 -12.80 -8.86
CA THR A 101 9.67 -12.96 -7.76
C THR A 101 9.46 -11.93 -6.66
N VAL A 102 9.31 -10.66 -7.01
CA VAL A 102 9.05 -9.58 -6.03
C VAL A 102 7.72 -9.81 -5.32
N ARG A 103 6.70 -10.23 -6.05
CA ARG A 103 5.38 -10.51 -5.48
C ARG A 103 5.43 -11.66 -4.49
N ALA A 104 6.12 -12.74 -4.82
CA ALA A 104 6.34 -13.87 -3.92
C ALA A 104 7.12 -13.46 -2.66
N ALA A 105 8.15 -12.66 -2.83
CA ALA A 105 8.93 -12.12 -1.71
C ALA A 105 8.09 -11.21 -0.79
N LEU A 106 7.24 -10.35 -1.35
CA LEU A 106 6.30 -9.53 -0.58
C LEU A 106 5.28 -10.38 0.17
N ALA A 107 4.76 -11.43 -0.47
CA ALA A 107 3.81 -12.35 0.16
C ALA A 107 4.41 -13.12 1.34
N ALA A 108 5.73 -13.35 1.33
CA ALA A 108 6.45 -14.01 2.41
C ALA A 108 6.72 -13.10 3.63
N LEU A 109 6.59 -11.78 3.48
CA LEU A 109 6.69 -10.86 4.60
C LEU A 109 5.47 -10.97 5.54
N GLU A 110 5.69 -10.68 6.81
CA GLU A 110 4.57 -10.48 7.74
C GLU A 110 3.68 -9.32 7.27
N PRO A 111 2.37 -9.34 7.55
CA PRO A 111 1.44 -8.31 7.08
C PRO A 111 1.87 -6.87 7.40
N ARG A 112 2.40 -6.62 8.59
CA ARG A 112 2.88 -5.28 9.00
C ARG A 112 4.14 -4.84 8.25
N GLU A 113 5.03 -5.78 7.94
CA GLU A 113 6.22 -5.51 7.15
C GLU A 113 5.87 -5.22 5.69
N ARG A 114 4.97 -6.01 5.13
CA ARG A 114 4.44 -5.82 3.77
C ARG A 114 3.75 -4.47 3.62
N GLU A 115 2.91 -4.10 4.57
CA GLU A 115 2.26 -2.80 4.60
C GLU A 115 3.27 -1.64 4.61
N LEU A 116 4.28 -1.73 5.45
CA LEU A 116 5.30 -0.69 5.58
C LEU A 116 6.08 -0.50 4.27
N VAL A 117 6.48 -1.60 3.64
CA VAL A 117 7.16 -1.58 2.34
C VAL A 117 6.26 -0.99 1.26
N ALA A 118 5.00 -1.40 1.22
CA ALA A 118 4.02 -0.89 0.26
C ALA A 118 3.78 0.63 0.44
N LEU A 119 3.63 1.12 1.66
CA LEU A 119 3.52 2.55 1.95
C LEU A 119 4.77 3.33 1.53
N LYS A 120 5.95 2.77 1.75
CA LYS A 120 7.20 3.42 1.38
C LYS A 120 7.38 3.52 -0.12
N PHE A 121 7.21 2.43 -0.84
CA PHE A 121 7.56 2.34 -2.26
C PHE A 121 6.40 2.73 -3.18
N HIS A 122 5.17 2.34 -2.90
CA HIS A 122 4.01 2.80 -3.67
C HIS A 122 3.58 4.20 -3.24
N GLY A 123 3.56 4.46 -1.95
CA GLY A 123 3.19 5.78 -1.42
C GLY A 123 4.23 6.85 -1.67
N GLY A 124 5.50 6.48 -1.74
CA GLY A 124 6.60 7.44 -1.83
C GLY A 124 6.71 8.33 -0.60
N LEU A 125 6.25 7.86 0.56
CA LEU A 125 6.21 8.62 1.80
C LEU A 125 7.60 8.68 2.46
N SER A 126 7.92 9.82 3.06
CA SER A 126 9.09 9.95 3.91
C SER A 126 8.92 9.13 5.20
N ASN A 127 10.02 8.82 5.89
CA ASN A 127 9.95 8.12 7.16
C ASN A 127 9.16 8.91 8.23
N GLY A 128 9.24 10.24 8.20
CA GLY A 128 8.43 11.10 9.06
C GLY A 128 6.94 11.02 8.76
N GLU A 129 6.57 10.99 7.48
CA GLU A 129 5.17 10.80 7.06
C GLU A 129 4.65 9.41 7.42
N LEU A 130 5.47 8.37 7.19
CA LEU A 130 5.16 6.99 7.61
C LEU A 130 4.95 6.90 9.12
N ALA A 131 5.78 7.54 9.92
CA ALA A 131 5.65 7.57 11.36
C ALA A 131 4.30 8.16 11.79
N ARG A 132 3.85 9.23 11.14
CA ARG A 132 2.53 9.84 11.41
C ARG A 132 1.38 8.93 10.99
N VAL A 133 1.46 8.33 9.80
CA VAL A 133 0.42 7.42 9.29
C VAL A 133 0.28 6.19 10.17
N LEU A 134 1.39 5.65 10.65
CA LEU A 134 1.43 4.43 11.45
C LEU A 134 1.31 4.66 12.96
N GLY A 135 1.37 5.92 13.42
CA GLY A 135 1.31 6.24 14.84
C GLY A 135 2.51 5.76 15.64
N THR A 136 3.71 5.86 15.08
CA THR A 136 4.97 5.43 15.70
C THR A 136 6.06 6.48 15.53
N SER A 137 7.27 6.21 15.99
CA SER A 137 8.42 7.10 15.81
C SER A 137 9.09 6.90 14.45
N GLU A 138 9.74 7.94 13.95
CA GLU A 138 10.52 7.89 12.72
C GLU A 138 11.69 6.89 12.82
N SER A 139 12.34 6.82 13.98
CA SER A 139 13.39 5.85 14.27
C SER A 139 12.88 4.40 14.18
N ASN A 140 11.70 4.13 14.72
CA ASN A 140 11.06 2.81 14.63
C ASN A 140 10.75 2.45 13.17
N VAL A 141 10.21 3.39 12.39
CA VAL A 141 9.97 3.20 10.95
C VAL A 141 11.26 2.83 10.23
N GLY A 142 12.33 3.58 10.45
CA GLY A 142 13.64 3.30 9.83
C GLY A 142 14.16 1.90 10.14
N THR A 143 14.11 1.49 11.38
CA THR A 143 14.56 0.16 11.83
C THR A 143 13.71 -0.97 11.21
N ARG A 144 12.40 -0.82 11.26
CA ARG A 144 11.46 -1.82 10.70
C ARG A 144 11.58 -1.91 9.18
N LEU A 145 11.71 -0.78 8.51
CA LEU A 145 11.86 -0.72 7.06
C LEU A 145 13.17 -1.38 6.62
N HIS A 146 14.28 -1.12 7.32
CA HIS A 146 15.55 -1.78 7.05
C HIS A 146 15.44 -3.31 7.14
N ARG A 147 14.81 -3.83 8.18
CA ARG A 147 14.59 -5.27 8.37
C ARG A 147 13.73 -5.86 7.25
N ALA A 148 12.64 -5.21 6.91
CA ALA A 148 11.74 -5.67 5.86
C ALA A 148 12.42 -5.70 4.49
N VAL A 149 13.17 -4.65 4.14
CA VAL A 149 13.93 -4.58 2.88
C VAL A 149 15.04 -5.64 2.83
N THR A 150 15.71 -5.91 3.95
CA THR A 150 16.71 -6.97 4.03
C THR A 150 16.09 -8.35 3.76
N LYS A 151 14.96 -8.66 4.38
CA LYS A 151 14.21 -9.90 4.10
C LYS A 151 13.79 -10.02 2.64
N LEU A 152 13.32 -8.93 2.03
CA LEU A 152 12.98 -8.91 0.60
C LEU A 152 14.16 -9.23 -0.29
N ARG A 153 15.30 -8.62 -0.03
CA ARG A 153 16.53 -8.87 -0.79
C ARG A 153 16.96 -10.32 -0.68
N GLU A 154 16.95 -10.89 0.51
CA GLU A 154 17.30 -12.29 0.74
C GLU A 154 16.34 -13.22 -0.01
N ALA A 155 15.03 -12.97 0.05
CA ALA A 155 14.04 -13.76 -0.68
C ALA A 155 14.21 -13.68 -2.20
N CYS A 156 14.52 -12.51 -2.74
CA CYS A 156 14.77 -12.33 -4.18
C CYS A 156 16.08 -12.98 -4.65
N HIS A 157 17.09 -13.11 -3.79
CA HIS A 157 18.35 -13.76 -4.13
C HIS A 157 18.29 -15.27 -4.10
N VAL A 158 17.45 -15.85 -3.25
CA VAL A 158 17.30 -17.32 -3.14
C VAL A 158 16.63 -17.91 -4.37
N GLU A 159 15.83 -17.13 -5.11
CA GLU A 159 15.16 -17.56 -6.34
C GLU A 159 15.97 -17.30 -7.61
N ALA A 160 17.09 -16.64 -7.48
CA ALA A 160 18.03 -16.43 -8.59
C ALA A 160 19.07 -17.53 -8.60
#